data_45ab076690a35e0d9ffe55d2fa6fc587
#
_entry.id   45ab076690a35e0d9ffe55d2fa6fc587
#
_cell.length_a   1.000
_cell.length_b   1.000
_cell.length_c   1.000
_cell.angle_alpha   90.00
_cell.angle_beta   90.00
_cell.angle_gamma   90.00
#
_symmetry.space_group_name_H-M   'P 1'
#
loop_
_entity.id
_entity.type
_entity.pdbx_description
1 polymer ?
#
loop_
_entity_poly.entity_id
_entity_poly.type
_entity_poly.pdbx_seq_one_letter_code
_entity_poly.pdbx_strand_id
1 'polypeptide(L)'
;MSENKLSKAINMMIKTDRMHRTLIDSRVGTLGIHRTQHRILMHLACHASLPSQKELAEHLNVTPAAVTGALKKLEKNGYVERNLGQDNRYNELRITEKGRAIVSESCKIFSETDESMFEGFSDEELDTYISCLEKLQANIRKQCERKENK
;
A
#
# COMPACT_ATOMS: atom_id res chain seq x y z
N MET A 1 17.23 -25.06 16.02
CA MET A 1 16.77 -23.67 16.24
C MET A 1 15.86 -23.69 17.47
N SER A 2 16.10 -22.87 18.48
CA SER A 2 15.28 -22.93 19.70
C SER A 2 13.85 -22.47 19.39
N GLU A 3 12.87 -23.32 19.71
CA GLU A 3 11.42 -23.08 19.52
C GLU A 3 10.97 -21.72 20.06
N ASN A 4 11.59 -21.26 21.14
CA ASN A 4 11.36 -19.94 21.76
C ASN A 4 11.81 -18.77 20.87
N LYS A 5 12.94 -18.86 20.16
CA LYS A 5 13.42 -17.76 19.28
C LYS A 5 12.53 -17.60 18.05
N LEU A 6 12.06 -18.68 17.45
CA LEU A 6 11.17 -18.65 16.30
C LEU A 6 9.82 -18.04 16.68
N SER A 7 9.23 -18.49 17.77
CA SER A 7 7.97 -17.94 18.30
C SER A 7 8.10 -16.44 18.62
N LYS A 8 9.21 -16.03 19.25
CA LYS A 8 9.49 -14.59 19.51
C LYS A 8 9.57 -13.78 18.20
N ALA A 9 10.29 -14.28 17.20
CA ALA A 9 10.44 -13.60 15.92
C ALA A 9 9.08 -13.41 15.21
N ILE A 10 8.23 -14.47 15.16
CA ILE A 10 6.89 -14.41 14.59
C ILE A 10 6.03 -13.40 15.34
N ASN A 11 6.01 -13.43 16.66
CA ASN A 11 5.23 -12.51 17.48
C ASN A 11 5.67 -11.05 17.27
N MET A 12 6.98 -10.79 17.19
CA MET A 12 7.50 -9.46 16.91
C MET A 12 7.10 -8.97 15.51
N MET A 13 7.23 -9.82 14.50
CA MET A 13 6.81 -9.50 13.14
C MET A 13 5.34 -9.09 13.08
N ILE A 14 4.45 -9.89 13.68
CA ILE A 14 2.99 -9.64 13.70
C ILE A 14 2.70 -8.33 14.46
N LYS A 15 3.35 -8.13 15.60
CA LYS A 15 3.17 -6.92 16.41
C LYS A 15 3.64 -5.68 15.66
N THR A 16 4.82 -5.73 15.04
CA THR A 16 5.39 -4.62 14.27
C THR A 16 4.53 -4.27 13.07
N ASP A 17 4.04 -5.27 12.30
CA ASP A 17 3.10 -5.04 11.19
C ASP A 17 1.82 -4.33 11.66
N ARG A 18 1.26 -4.76 12.80
CA ARG A 18 0.07 -4.09 13.37
C ARG A 18 0.36 -2.64 13.76
N MET A 19 1.49 -2.39 14.44
CA MET A 19 1.90 -1.04 14.85
C MET A 19 2.13 -0.14 13.62
N HIS A 20 2.83 -0.65 12.61
CA HIS A 20 3.05 0.06 11.35
C HIS A 20 1.71 0.43 10.68
N ARG A 21 0.78 -0.52 10.54
CA ARG A 21 -0.56 -0.24 9.98
C ARG A 21 -1.29 0.87 10.74
N THR A 22 -1.29 0.80 12.07
CA THR A 22 -1.94 1.81 12.92
C THR A 22 -1.32 3.19 12.72
N LEU A 23 0.02 3.26 12.65
CA LEU A 23 0.74 4.51 12.40
C LEU A 23 0.37 5.09 11.03
N ILE A 24 0.44 4.27 9.97
CA ILE A 24 0.09 4.70 8.62
C ILE A 24 -1.38 5.15 8.53
N ASP A 25 -2.31 4.42 9.12
CA ASP A 25 -3.72 4.80 9.11
C ASP A 25 -3.96 6.14 9.83
N SER A 26 -3.24 6.39 10.92
CA SER A 26 -3.26 7.68 11.62
C SER A 26 -2.73 8.81 10.74
N ARG A 27 -1.61 8.60 10.05
CA ARG A 27 -1.01 9.60 9.15
C ARG A 27 -1.88 9.87 7.93
N VAL A 28 -2.41 8.84 7.28
CA VAL A 28 -3.35 8.98 6.16
C VAL A 28 -4.63 9.70 6.60
N GLY A 29 -5.10 9.43 7.82
CA GLY A 29 -6.27 10.09 8.39
C GLY A 29 -6.13 11.62 8.47
N THR A 30 -4.93 12.16 8.67
CA THR A 30 -4.69 13.60 8.68
C THR A 30 -4.95 14.26 7.32
N LEU A 31 -4.88 13.49 6.22
CA LEU A 31 -5.19 13.95 4.87
C LEU A 31 -6.69 13.94 4.54
N GLY A 32 -7.55 13.54 5.50
CA GLY A 32 -9.00 13.45 5.31
C GLY A 32 -9.44 12.33 4.36
N ILE A 33 -8.59 11.35 4.10
CA ILE A 33 -8.89 10.20 3.25
C ILE A 33 -8.58 8.88 3.97
N HIS A 34 -9.16 7.78 3.47
CA HIS A 34 -8.87 6.44 3.99
C HIS A 34 -7.71 5.78 3.26
N ARG A 35 -7.04 4.84 3.91
CA ARG A 35 -5.90 4.09 3.38
C ARG A 35 -6.12 3.54 1.96
N THR A 36 -7.29 2.94 1.68
CA THR A 36 -7.58 2.42 0.33
C THR A 36 -7.65 3.54 -0.70
N GLN A 37 -8.26 4.67 -0.36
CA GLN A 37 -8.31 5.86 -1.22
C GLN A 37 -6.91 6.41 -1.49
N HIS A 38 -6.09 6.53 -0.45
CA HIS A 38 -4.70 6.96 -0.57
C HIS A 38 -3.90 6.05 -1.52
N ARG A 39 -3.99 4.72 -1.32
CA ARG A 39 -3.28 3.75 -2.18
C ARG A 39 -3.71 3.81 -3.64
N ILE A 40 -5.00 4.06 -3.90
CA ILE A 40 -5.51 4.28 -5.26
C ILE A 40 -4.93 5.56 -5.87
N LEU A 41 -4.91 6.66 -5.12
CA LEU A 41 -4.33 7.92 -5.59
C LEU A 41 -2.83 7.78 -5.89
N MET A 42 -2.08 7.12 -5.03
CA MET A 42 -0.65 6.83 -5.25
C MET A 42 -0.45 6.01 -6.52
N HIS A 43 -1.28 4.98 -6.73
CA HIS A 43 -1.22 4.18 -7.95
C HIS A 43 -1.47 5.02 -9.20
N LEU A 44 -2.53 5.85 -9.19
CA LEU A 44 -2.87 6.75 -10.29
C LEU A 44 -1.80 7.83 -10.56
N ALA A 45 -1.09 8.27 -9.54
CA ALA A 45 -0.03 9.25 -9.69
C ALA A 45 1.24 8.67 -10.35
N CYS A 46 1.50 7.38 -10.13
CA CYS A 46 2.71 6.70 -10.63
C CYS A 46 2.50 5.97 -11.97
N HIS A 47 1.27 5.71 -12.38
CA HIS A 47 0.96 4.91 -13.57
C HIS A 47 0.03 5.69 -14.51
N ALA A 48 0.32 5.64 -15.81
CA ALA A 48 -0.46 6.35 -16.83
C ALA A 48 -1.87 5.76 -17.05
N SER A 49 -2.10 4.50 -16.64
CA SER A 49 -3.38 3.83 -16.79
C SER A 49 -3.75 3.06 -15.52
N LEU A 50 -5.05 3.00 -15.24
CA LEU A 50 -5.57 2.11 -14.21
C LEU A 50 -5.68 0.69 -14.76
N PRO A 51 -5.21 -0.31 -14.00
CA PRO A 51 -5.62 -1.68 -14.22
C PRO A 51 -7.13 -1.81 -14.01
N SER A 52 -7.70 -2.91 -14.44
CA SER A 52 -9.10 -3.22 -14.13
C SER A 52 -9.34 -3.14 -12.60
N GLN A 53 -10.57 -2.88 -12.17
CA GLN A 53 -10.89 -2.84 -10.72
C GLN A 53 -10.52 -4.14 -10.01
N LYS A 54 -10.57 -5.27 -10.72
CA LYS A 54 -10.16 -6.57 -10.19
C LYS A 54 -8.65 -6.62 -9.96
N GLU A 55 -7.87 -6.27 -10.96
CA GLU A 55 -6.39 -6.22 -10.86
C GLU A 55 -5.95 -5.21 -9.79
N LEU A 56 -6.63 -4.07 -9.70
CA LEU A 56 -6.36 -3.07 -8.65
C LEU A 56 -6.68 -3.63 -7.26
N ALA A 57 -7.77 -4.37 -7.11
CA ALA A 57 -8.14 -5.03 -5.85
C ALA A 57 -7.11 -6.08 -5.44
N GLU A 58 -6.65 -6.89 -6.37
CA GLU A 58 -5.59 -7.89 -6.14
C GLU A 58 -4.26 -7.19 -5.77
N HIS A 59 -3.84 -6.18 -6.54
CA HIS A 59 -2.61 -5.42 -6.27
C HIS A 59 -2.63 -4.72 -4.90
N LEU A 60 -3.79 -4.19 -4.52
CA LEU A 60 -3.97 -3.52 -3.23
C LEU A 60 -4.29 -4.48 -2.07
N ASN A 61 -4.48 -5.76 -2.37
CA ASN A 61 -4.92 -6.78 -1.40
C ASN A 61 -6.18 -6.34 -0.63
N VAL A 62 -7.20 -5.93 -1.37
CA VAL A 62 -8.52 -5.52 -0.87
C VAL A 62 -9.62 -6.14 -1.73
N THR A 63 -10.86 -6.06 -1.28
CA THR A 63 -11.99 -6.57 -2.08
C THR A 63 -12.34 -5.63 -3.24
N PRO A 64 -12.86 -6.14 -4.39
CA PRO A 64 -13.35 -5.29 -5.48
C PRO A 64 -14.42 -4.28 -5.03
N ALA A 65 -15.27 -4.67 -4.07
CA ALA A 65 -16.28 -3.77 -3.48
C ALA A 65 -15.63 -2.59 -2.73
N ALA A 66 -14.52 -2.84 -2.01
CA ALA A 66 -13.75 -1.78 -1.34
C ALA A 66 -13.12 -0.80 -2.34
N VAL A 67 -12.58 -1.31 -3.47
CA VAL A 67 -12.07 -0.47 -4.57
C VAL A 67 -13.18 0.39 -5.15
N THR A 68 -14.33 -0.21 -5.50
CA THR A 68 -15.48 0.53 -6.05
C THR A 68 -15.96 1.63 -5.11
N GLY A 69 -16.10 1.32 -3.81
CA GLY A 69 -16.51 2.28 -2.79
C GLY A 69 -15.49 3.42 -2.61
N ALA A 70 -14.19 3.10 -2.64
CA ALA A 70 -13.13 4.09 -2.54
C ALA A 70 -13.09 5.01 -3.76
N LEU A 71 -13.20 4.47 -4.98
CA LEU A 71 -13.25 5.25 -6.22
C LEU A 71 -14.43 6.22 -6.25
N LYS A 72 -15.64 5.78 -5.87
CA LYS A 72 -16.82 6.65 -5.77
C LYS A 72 -16.59 7.83 -4.80
N LYS A 73 -15.94 7.59 -3.67
CA LYS A 73 -15.62 8.65 -2.70
C LYS A 73 -14.55 9.61 -3.24
N LEU A 74 -13.52 9.10 -3.92
CA LEU A 74 -12.49 9.93 -4.54
C LEU A 74 -13.07 10.82 -5.63
N GLU A 75 -13.96 10.29 -6.46
CA GLU A 75 -14.66 11.02 -7.51
C GLU A 75 -15.58 12.08 -6.92
N LYS A 76 -16.40 11.72 -5.91
CA LYS A 76 -17.28 12.66 -5.19
C LYS A 76 -16.51 13.82 -4.56
N ASN A 77 -15.32 13.57 -4.06
CA ASN A 77 -14.48 14.58 -3.41
C ASN A 77 -13.59 15.36 -4.41
N GLY A 78 -13.67 15.04 -5.70
CA GLY A 78 -12.93 15.70 -6.76
C GLY A 78 -11.43 15.39 -6.80
N TYR A 79 -11.00 14.27 -6.21
CA TYR A 79 -9.60 13.82 -6.28
C TYR A 79 -9.28 13.04 -7.55
N VAL A 80 -10.29 12.44 -8.15
CA VAL A 80 -10.22 11.78 -9.45
C VAL A 80 -11.40 12.20 -10.30
N GLU A 81 -11.24 12.13 -11.62
CA GLU A 81 -12.29 12.40 -12.59
C GLU A 81 -12.34 11.29 -13.64
N ARG A 82 -13.51 11.10 -14.25
CA ARG A 82 -13.69 10.20 -15.38
C ARG A 82 -13.67 11.02 -16.66
N ASN A 83 -12.72 10.75 -17.53
CA ASN A 83 -12.77 11.25 -18.89
C ASN A 83 -13.64 10.30 -19.74
N LEU A 84 -14.70 10.85 -20.31
CA LEU A 84 -15.40 10.23 -21.43
C LEU A 84 -14.46 10.37 -22.63
N GLY A 85 -13.64 9.34 -22.89
CA GLY A 85 -12.82 9.29 -24.09
C GLY A 85 -13.70 9.46 -25.34
N GLN A 86 -13.14 9.96 -26.44
CA GLN A 86 -13.86 10.18 -27.72
C GLN A 86 -14.58 8.92 -28.26
N ASP A 87 -14.21 7.75 -27.75
CA ASP A 87 -14.84 6.46 -28.03
C ASP A 87 -15.50 5.92 -26.76
N ASN A 88 -16.67 6.30 -26.44
CA ASN A 88 -17.57 5.88 -25.33
C ASN A 88 -17.32 4.49 -24.66
N ARG A 89 -16.20 3.82 -24.96
CA ARG A 89 -15.84 2.46 -24.53
C ARG A 89 -14.92 2.37 -23.32
N TYR A 90 -14.21 3.45 -22.96
CA TYR A 90 -13.29 3.42 -21.82
C TYR A 90 -13.43 4.68 -20.97
N ASN A 91 -14.05 4.54 -19.81
CA ASN A 91 -13.98 5.53 -18.73
C ASN A 91 -12.57 5.53 -18.15
N GLU A 92 -11.64 6.29 -18.72
CA GLU A 92 -10.33 6.51 -18.09
C GLU A 92 -10.50 7.35 -16.82
N LEU A 93 -10.11 6.76 -15.71
CA LEU A 93 -9.96 7.48 -14.45
C LEU A 93 -8.64 8.24 -14.45
N ARG A 94 -8.69 9.55 -14.19
CA ARG A 94 -7.51 10.40 -14.06
C ARG A 94 -7.48 11.06 -12.70
N ILE A 95 -6.27 11.23 -12.17
CA ILE A 95 -6.05 12.01 -10.96
C ILE A 95 -6.13 13.50 -11.29
N THR A 96 -6.89 14.25 -10.49
CA THR A 96 -7.00 15.71 -10.62
C THR A 96 -5.81 16.42 -9.96
N GLU A 97 -5.66 17.74 -10.17
CA GLU A 97 -4.68 18.53 -9.42
C GLU A 97 -4.88 18.44 -7.90
N LYS A 98 -6.14 18.45 -7.46
CA LYS A 98 -6.50 18.25 -6.05
C LYS A 98 -6.03 16.89 -5.52
N GLY A 99 -6.18 15.83 -6.33
CA GLY A 99 -5.67 14.50 -5.99
C GLY A 99 -4.13 14.46 -5.96
N ARG A 100 -3.46 15.14 -6.89
CA ARG A 100 -1.99 15.24 -6.91
C ARG A 100 -1.45 15.99 -5.69
N ALA A 101 -2.14 17.04 -5.22
CA ALA A 101 -1.77 17.76 -4.01
C ALA A 101 -1.78 16.82 -2.78
N ILE A 102 -2.81 15.99 -2.64
CA ILE A 102 -2.88 14.96 -1.57
C ILE A 102 -1.71 13.98 -1.67
N VAL A 103 -1.38 13.52 -2.89
CA VAL A 103 -0.24 12.61 -3.09
C VAL A 103 1.08 13.29 -2.68
N SER A 104 1.29 14.53 -3.10
CA SER A 104 2.51 15.29 -2.74
C SER A 104 2.65 15.49 -1.24
N GLU A 105 1.55 15.82 -0.56
CA GLU A 105 1.53 15.98 0.90
C GLU A 105 1.78 14.66 1.60
N SER A 106 1.16 13.57 1.12
CA SER A 106 1.38 12.25 1.68
C SER A 106 2.82 11.78 1.54
N CYS A 107 3.48 12.05 0.42
CA CYS A 107 4.89 11.69 0.23
C CYS A 107 5.80 12.32 1.29
N LYS A 108 5.56 13.59 1.67
CA LYS A 108 6.30 14.25 2.75
C LYS A 108 6.06 13.58 4.10
N ILE A 109 4.78 13.36 4.43
CA ILE A 109 4.39 12.70 5.69
C ILE A 109 5.01 11.30 5.80
N PHE A 110 5.03 10.53 4.71
CA PHE A 110 5.60 9.19 4.71
C PHE A 110 7.12 9.22 4.82
N SER A 111 7.81 10.10 4.10
CA SER A 111 9.27 10.25 4.24
C SER A 111 9.67 10.53 5.68
N GLU A 112 9.02 11.51 6.33
CA GLU A 112 9.26 11.85 7.73
C GLU A 112 8.92 10.68 8.69
N THR A 113 7.87 9.92 8.37
CA THR A 113 7.46 8.77 9.16
C THR A 113 8.46 7.63 9.04
N ASP A 114 8.92 7.34 7.82
CA ASP A 114 9.91 6.28 7.55
C ASP A 114 11.24 6.62 8.21
N GLU A 115 11.72 7.85 8.10
CA GLU A 115 12.93 8.32 8.78
C GLU A 115 12.81 8.15 10.30
N SER A 116 11.68 8.55 10.88
CA SER A 116 11.44 8.41 12.32
C SER A 116 11.34 6.94 12.77
N MET A 117 10.80 6.05 11.93
CA MET A 117 10.70 4.62 12.26
C MET A 117 12.06 3.91 12.31
N PHE A 118 13.00 4.39 11.52
CA PHE A 118 14.35 3.82 11.44
C PHE A 118 15.40 4.68 12.15
N GLU A 119 14.96 5.64 12.98
CA GLU A 119 15.88 6.44 13.81
C GLU A 119 16.74 5.53 14.67
N GLY A 120 18.05 5.76 14.62
CA GLY A 120 19.06 4.99 15.40
C GLY A 120 19.53 3.70 14.74
N PHE A 121 19.02 3.35 13.57
CA PHE A 121 19.57 2.23 12.80
C PHE A 121 20.82 2.66 12.02
N SER A 122 21.84 1.82 12.03
CA SER A 122 22.98 1.98 11.09
C SER A 122 22.63 1.39 9.72
N ASP A 123 23.40 1.76 8.69
CA ASP A 123 23.24 1.20 7.34
C ASP A 123 23.42 -0.31 7.34
N GLU A 124 24.38 -0.85 8.10
CA GLU A 124 24.62 -2.29 8.23
C GLU A 124 23.46 -3.02 8.90
N GLU A 125 22.80 -2.39 9.88
CA GLU A 125 21.58 -2.96 10.50
C GLU A 125 20.41 -2.95 9.53
N LEU A 126 20.24 -1.91 8.72
CA LEU A 126 19.24 -1.85 7.68
C LEU A 126 19.48 -2.91 6.61
N ASP A 127 20.70 -3.07 6.12
CA ASP A 127 21.07 -4.11 5.14
C ASP A 127 20.79 -5.52 5.68
N THR A 128 21.12 -5.75 6.95
CA THR A 128 20.82 -7.01 7.63
C THR A 128 19.33 -7.26 7.72
N TYR A 129 18.57 -6.25 8.10
CA TYR A 129 17.10 -6.30 8.21
C TYR A 129 16.46 -6.61 6.86
N ILE A 130 16.86 -5.91 5.80
CA ILE A 130 16.40 -6.15 4.42
C ILE A 130 16.68 -7.59 4.00
N SER A 131 17.92 -8.06 4.17
CA SER A 131 18.32 -9.44 3.83
C SER A 131 17.49 -10.49 4.59
N CYS A 132 17.18 -10.26 5.86
CA CYS A 132 16.31 -11.14 6.64
C CYS A 132 14.88 -11.19 6.10
N LEU A 133 14.32 -10.05 5.72
CA LEU A 133 12.98 -9.96 5.14
C LEU A 133 12.91 -10.65 3.76
N GLU A 134 13.91 -10.49 2.92
CA GLU A 134 14.00 -11.16 1.61
C GLU A 134 14.00 -12.69 1.75
N LYS A 135 14.81 -13.22 2.67
CA LYS A 135 14.83 -14.65 2.99
C LYS A 135 13.48 -15.15 3.48
N LEU A 136 12.83 -14.39 4.36
CA LEU A 136 11.51 -14.73 4.88
C LEU A 136 10.47 -14.75 3.75
N GLN A 137 10.45 -13.74 2.89
CA GLN A 137 9.55 -13.66 1.74
C GLN A 137 9.74 -14.83 0.78
N ALA A 138 10.99 -15.18 0.46
CA ALA A 138 11.31 -16.32 -0.40
C ALA A 138 10.80 -17.65 0.18
N ASN A 139 10.94 -17.84 1.49
CA ASN A 139 10.43 -19.05 2.16
C ASN A 139 8.90 -19.11 2.16
N ILE A 140 8.23 -17.98 2.38
CA ILE A 140 6.76 -17.90 2.33
C ILE A 140 6.25 -18.23 0.92
N ARG A 141 6.84 -17.65 -0.14
CA ARG A 141 6.48 -17.94 -1.53
C ARG A 141 6.57 -19.44 -1.85
N LYS A 142 7.68 -20.08 -1.49
CA LYS A 142 7.84 -21.55 -1.66
C LYS A 142 6.76 -22.37 -0.96
N GLN A 143 6.25 -21.90 0.18
CA GLN A 143 5.17 -22.60 0.89
C GLN A 143 3.81 -22.39 0.20
N CYS A 144 3.55 -21.23 -0.39
CA CYS A 144 2.32 -20.97 -1.15
C CYS A 144 2.29 -21.81 -2.44
N GLU A 145 3.37 -21.83 -3.21
CA GLU A 145 3.49 -22.60 -4.46
C GLU A 145 3.32 -24.12 -4.25
N ARG A 146 3.78 -24.64 -3.10
CA ARG A 146 3.59 -26.06 -2.75
C ARG A 146 2.12 -26.45 -2.46
N LYS A 147 1.26 -25.47 -2.15
CA LYS A 147 -0.17 -25.73 -1.90
C LYS A 147 -1.00 -25.68 -3.17
N GLU A 148 -0.57 -24.94 -4.20
CA GLU A 148 -1.25 -24.85 -5.49
C GLU A 148 -1.02 -26.09 -6.36
N ASN A 149 0.04 -26.86 -6.08
CA ASN A 149 0.42 -28.09 -6.81
C ASN A 149 -0.06 -29.38 -6.13
N LYS A 150 -0.97 -29.29 -5.17
CA LYS A 150 -1.66 -30.44 -4.51
C LYS A 150 -3.16 -30.35 -4.69
#